data_825b055839c84272ae8db0af1a72682e
#
_entry.id   825b055839c84272ae8db0af1a72682e
#
_cell.length_a   1.000
_cell.length_b   1.000
_cell.length_c   1.000
_cell.angle_alpha   90.00
_cell.angle_beta   90.00
_cell.angle_gamma   90.00
#
_symmetry.space_group_name_H-M   'P 1'
#
loop_
_entity.id
_entity.type
_entity.pdbx_description
1 polymer ?
#
loop_
_entity_poly.entity_id
_entity_poly.type
_entity_poly.pdbx_seq_one_letter_code
_entity_poly.pdbx_strand_id
1 'polypeptide(L)'
;MRKLAMTLLVALTTAVLFTTTLAAPAGAVSMKTWKRLAKCESGGRWHVSTGNGYYGGLQISGGTWRAYGGKKYASLPHRAKVSEQVRVAKRIKNGQGWGAWPSCSRRIGAR
;
A
#
# COMPACT_ATOMS: atom_id res chain seq x y z
N MET A 1 -44.70 -13.10 -60.66
CA MET A 1 -43.37 -13.21 -60.08
C MET A 1 -43.27 -12.20 -58.93
N ARG A 2 -43.26 -12.68 -57.72
CA ARG A 2 -43.04 -11.81 -56.57
C ARG A 2 -41.55 -11.68 -56.32
N LYS A 3 -41.04 -10.46 -56.45
CA LYS A 3 -39.68 -10.17 -56.03
C LYS A 3 -39.66 -9.98 -54.51
N LEU A 4 -39.06 -10.92 -53.80
CA LEU A 4 -38.76 -10.77 -52.38
C LEU A 4 -37.59 -9.80 -52.25
N ALA A 5 -37.90 -8.58 -51.79
CA ALA A 5 -36.83 -7.66 -51.35
C ALA A 5 -36.30 -8.15 -50.01
N MET A 6 -35.10 -8.73 -50.03
CA MET A 6 -34.37 -8.99 -48.79
C MET A 6 -33.84 -7.69 -48.24
N THR A 7 -34.47 -7.16 -47.20
CA THR A 7 -33.93 -6.05 -46.47
C THR A 7 -32.84 -6.61 -45.56
N LEU A 8 -31.58 -6.36 -45.93
CA LEU A 8 -30.44 -6.67 -45.05
C LEU A 8 -30.49 -5.68 -43.88
N LEU A 9 -30.91 -6.15 -42.71
CA LEU A 9 -30.78 -5.39 -41.48
C LEU A 9 -29.32 -5.51 -41.03
N VAL A 10 -28.52 -4.50 -41.31
CA VAL A 10 -27.18 -4.40 -40.72
C VAL A 10 -27.37 -3.94 -39.28
N ALA A 11 -27.33 -4.89 -38.33
CA ALA A 11 -27.25 -4.56 -36.92
C ALA A 11 -25.85 -4.02 -36.66
N LEU A 12 -25.72 -2.70 -36.52
CA LEU A 12 -24.52 -2.08 -35.97
C LEU A 12 -24.47 -2.42 -34.47
N THR A 13 -23.72 -3.47 -34.14
CA THR A 13 -23.32 -3.69 -32.75
C THR A 13 -22.22 -2.70 -32.42
N THR A 14 -22.56 -1.61 -31.76
CA THR A 14 -21.59 -0.73 -31.12
C THR A 14 -21.00 -1.49 -29.94
N ALA A 15 -19.77 -1.98 -30.09
CA ALA A 15 -19.00 -2.53 -28.97
C ALA A 15 -18.65 -1.36 -28.06
N VAL A 16 -19.33 -1.26 -26.92
CA VAL A 16 -18.96 -0.31 -25.86
C VAL A 16 -17.77 -0.93 -25.14
N LEU A 17 -16.58 -0.42 -25.44
CA LEU A 17 -15.36 -0.75 -24.70
C LEU A 17 -15.48 -0.10 -23.32
N PHE A 18 -15.82 -0.90 -22.30
CA PHE A 18 -15.66 -0.48 -20.92
C PHE A 18 -14.19 -0.56 -20.57
N THR A 19 -13.49 0.57 -20.58
CA THR A 19 -12.18 0.67 -19.95
C THR A 19 -12.41 0.74 -18.45
N THR A 20 -12.25 -0.38 -17.76
CA THR A 20 -12.16 -0.38 -16.31
C THR A 20 -10.79 0.16 -15.93
N THR A 21 -10.72 1.45 -15.61
CA THR A 21 -9.58 1.99 -14.88
C THR A 21 -9.63 1.42 -13.47
N LEU A 22 -8.68 0.54 -13.12
CA LEU A 22 -8.46 0.13 -11.75
C LEU A 22 -7.93 1.35 -10.99
N ALA A 23 -8.85 2.15 -10.44
CA ALA A 23 -8.48 3.17 -9.47
C ALA A 23 -7.96 2.45 -8.22
N ALA A 24 -6.81 2.90 -7.67
CA ALA A 24 -6.37 2.47 -6.36
C ALA A 24 -7.50 2.69 -5.35
N PRO A 25 -7.73 1.77 -4.38
CA PRO A 25 -8.75 1.95 -3.36
C PRO A 25 -8.58 3.31 -2.69
N ALA A 26 -9.69 4.04 -2.50
CA ALA A 26 -9.69 5.30 -1.77
C ALA A 26 -9.05 5.07 -0.39
N GLY A 27 -8.00 5.84 -0.06
CA GLY A 27 -7.26 5.71 1.19
C GLY A 27 -6.02 4.81 1.12
N ALA A 28 -5.70 4.21 -0.04
CA ALA A 28 -4.45 3.47 -0.20
C ALA A 28 -3.25 4.43 -0.13
N VAL A 29 -2.33 4.14 0.79
CA VAL A 29 -1.12 4.93 0.97
C VAL A 29 -0.07 4.50 -0.05
N SER A 30 0.49 5.44 -0.79
CA SER A 30 1.50 5.17 -1.80
C SER A 30 2.85 4.77 -1.19
N MET A 31 3.65 4.03 -1.93
CA MET A 31 5.03 3.72 -1.54
C MET A 31 5.85 5.00 -1.31
N LYS A 32 5.60 6.05 -2.09
CA LYS A 32 6.24 7.35 -1.90
C LYS A 32 5.99 7.92 -0.49
N THR A 33 4.77 7.83 0.00
CA THR A 33 4.42 8.27 1.36
C THR A 33 5.13 7.43 2.42
N TRP A 34 5.19 6.12 2.26
CA TRP A 34 5.92 5.25 3.18
C TRP A 34 7.42 5.54 3.19
N LYS A 35 8.01 5.84 2.05
CA LYS A 35 9.43 6.25 1.96
C LYS A 35 9.68 7.59 2.63
N ARG A 36 8.76 8.55 2.51
CA ARG A 36 8.83 9.83 3.22
C ARG A 36 8.73 9.64 4.74
N LEU A 37 7.83 8.75 5.18
CA LEU A 37 7.70 8.39 6.59
C LEU A 37 8.99 7.76 7.12
N ALA A 38 9.57 6.81 6.39
CA ALA A 38 10.84 6.18 6.73
C ALA A 38 11.98 7.19 6.81
N LYS A 39 12.02 8.16 5.89
CA LYS A 39 13.01 9.23 5.94
C LYS A 39 12.92 10.04 7.23
N CYS A 40 11.71 10.33 7.70
CA CYS A 40 11.49 11.00 8.98
C CYS A 40 11.84 10.10 10.17
N GLU A 41 11.42 8.83 10.16
CA GLU A 41 11.60 7.91 11.28
C GLU A 41 13.04 7.43 11.45
N SER A 42 13.71 7.08 10.39
CA SER A 42 15.03 6.43 10.42
C SER A 42 16.08 7.08 9.53
N GLY A 43 15.76 8.22 8.91
CA GLY A 43 16.61 8.78 7.86
C GLY A 43 16.64 7.95 6.59
N GLY A 44 15.63 7.12 6.35
CA GLY A 44 15.57 6.19 5.23
C GLY A 44 16.42 4.93 5.40
N ARG A 45 16.85 4.63 6.61
CA ARG A 45 17.68 3.46 6.93
C ARG A 45 16.78 2.26 7.23
N TRP A 46 16.38 1.54 6.20
CA TRP A 46 15.42 0.45 6.29
C TRP A 46 15.90 -0.75 7.12
N HIS A 47 17.20 -0.92 7.29
CA HIS A 47 17.77 -2.06 8.02
C HIS A 47 18.48 -1.65 9.32
N VAL A 48 18.10 -0.49 9.87
CA VAL A 48 18.70 0.02 11.10
C VAL A 48 18.14 -0.66 12.34
N SER A 49 19.02 -0.93 13.30
CA SER A 49 18.73 -1.37 14.65
C SER A 49 19.67 -0.64 15.60
N THR A 50 19.14 0.27 16.42
CA THR A 50 19.96 1.12 17.31
C THR A 50 19.88 0.70 18.78
N GLY A 51 19.13 -0.38 19.09
CA GLY A 51 18.98 -0.84 20.47
C GLY A 51 17.93 -0.08 21.28
N ASN A 52 17.14 0.79 20.65
CA ASN A 52 16.08 1.57 21.32
C ASN A 52 14.71 0.87 21.38
N GLY A 53 14.64 -0.39 20.94
CA GLY A 53 13.39 -1.17 20.90
C GLY A 53 12.55 -0.96 19.64
N TYR A 54 12.98 -0.12 18.70
CA TYR A 54 12.35 0.12 17.41
C TYR A 54 13.30 -0.22 16.28
N TYR A 55 12.77 -0.75 15.19
CA TYR A 55 13.55 -1.40 14.15
C TYR A 55 13.12 -0.99 12.76
N GLY A 56 14.07 -0.94 11.86
CA GLY A 56 13.85 -0.77 10.44
C GLY A 56 13.52 0.64 10.00
N GLY A 57 13.12 0.76 8.75
CA GLY A 57 12.86 2.05 8.13
C GLY A 57 11.74 2.84 8.80
N LEU A 58 10.73 2.14 9.29
CA LEU A 58 9.53 2.73 9.87
C LEU A 58 9.50 2.69 11.42
N GLN A 59 10.58 2.26 12.03
CA GLN A 59 10.74 2.23 13.48
C GLN A 59 9.57 1.53 14.19
N ILE A 60 9.37 0.27 13.82
CA ILE A 60 8.32 -0.59 14.38
C ILE A 60 8.91 -1.39 15.54
N SER A 61 8.21 -1.47 16.67
CA SER A 61 8.61 -2.32 17.79
C SER A 61 8.48 -3.81 17.45
N GLY A 62 9.27 -4.64 18.11
CA GLY A 62 9.19 -6.10 17.91
C GLY A 62 7.82 -6.67 18.25
N GLY A 63 7.18 -6.16 19.31
CA GLY A 63 5.84 -6.58 19.71
C GLY A 63 4.77 -6.23 18.67
N THR A 64 4.78 -5.02 18.17
CA THR A 64 3.86 -4.57 17.11
C THR A 64 4.11 -5.34 15.81
N TRP A 65 5.36 -5.54 15.44
CA TRP A 65 5.74 -6.34 14.28
C TRP A 65 5.11 -7.74 14.32
N ARG A 66 5.25 -8.43 15.44
CA ARG A 66 4.65 -9.76 15.64
C ARG A 66 3.13 -9.73 15.66
N ALA A 67 2.54 -8.75 16.34
CA ALA A 67 1.09 -8.62 16.45
C ALA A 67 0.41 -8.44 15.09
N TYR A 68 1.09 -7.78 14.14
CA TYR A 68 0.57 -7.54 12.80
C TYR A 68 1.12 -8.50 11.73
N GLY A 69 1.66 -9.64 12.16
CA GLY A 69 2.03 -10.74 11.26
C GLY A 69 3.38 -10.57 10.57
N GLY A 70 4.26 -9.71 11.08
CA GLY A 70 5.57 -9.48 10.49
C GLY A 70 6.51 -10.68 10.60
N LYS A 71 6.31 -11.52 11.60
CA LYS A 71 7.19 -12.68 11.86
C LYS A 71 7.27 -13.67 10.70
N LYS A 72 6.24 -13.74 9.85
CA LYS A 72 6.29 -14.59 8.65
C LYS A 72 7.35 -14.12 7.63
N TYR A 73 7.78 -12.86 7.69
CA TYR A 73 8.79 -12.30 6.82
C TYR A 73 10.18 -12.32 7.45
N ALA A 74 10.27 -11.90 8.71
CA ALA A 74 11.50 -11.85 9.48
C ALA A 74 11.18 -11.77 10.97
N SER A 75 12.15 -12.12 11.82
CA SER A 75 11.98 -12.05 13.28
C SER A 75 11.78 -10.62 13.78
N LEU A 76 12.39 -9.64 13.14
CA LEU A 76 12.33 -8.22 13.48
C LEU A 76 12.23 -7.38 12.20
N PRO A 77 11.65 -6.16 12.27
CA PRO A 77 11.38 -5.34 11.10
C PRO A 77 12.61 -5.06 10.22
N HIS A 78 13.75 -4.73 10.82
CA HIS A 78 14.96 -4.33 10.10
C HIS A 78 15.58 -5.45 9.26
N ARG A 79 15.20 -6.71 9.52
CA ARG A 79 15.67 -7.88 8.77
C ARG A 79 14.76 -8.22 7.59
N ALA A 80 13.60 -7.61 7.50
CA ALA A 80 12.67 -7.78 6.39
C ALA A 80 13.04 -6.87 5.22
N LYS A 81 12.59 -7.25 4.02
CA LYS A 81 12.70 -6.39 2.82
C LYS A 81 11.87 -5.13 3.00
N VAL A 82 12.24 -4.07 2.29
CA VAL A 82 11.46 -2.80 2.30
C VAL A 82 9.98 -3.05 2.00
N SER A 83 9.68 -3.83 0.97
CA SER A 83 8.30 -4.17 0.59
C SER A 83 7.54 -4.90 1.70
N GLU A 84 8.22 -5.76 2.44
CA GLU A 84 7.65 -6.52 3.57
C GLU A 84 7.40 -5.64 4.78
N GLN A 85 8.33 -4.74 5.09
CA GLN A 85 8.15 -3.75 6.15
C GLN A 85 6.94 -2.85 5.85
N VAL A 86 6.79 -2.38 4.63
CA VAL A 86 5.65 -1.57 4.20
C VAL A 86 4.35 -2.38 4.26
N ARG A 87 4.37 -3.64 3.88
CA ARG A 87 3.18 -4.50 3.94
C ARG A 87 2.65 -4.65 5.37
N VAL A 88 3.54 -4.86 6.33
CA VAL A 88 3.17 -4.91 7.75
C VAL A 88 2.73 -3.52 8.24
N ALA A 89 3.42 -2.47 7.84
CA ALA A 89 3.06 -1.10 8.19
C ALA A 89 1.65 -0.72 7.73
N LYS A 90 1.22 -1.18 6.56
CA LYS A 90 -0.17 -0.99 6.09
C LYS A 90 -1.18 -1.63 7.03
N ARG A 91 -0.90 -2.81 7.55
CA ARG A 91 -1.76 -3.48 8.54
C ARG A 91 -1.79 -2.71 9.86
N ILE A 92 -0.63 -2.23 10.32
CA ILE A 92 -0.53 -1.41 11.54
C ILE A 92 -1.36 -0.13 11.38
N LYS A 93 -1.21 0.55 10.26
CA LYS A 93 -1.97 1.77 9.95
C LYS A 93 -3.48 1.51 9.91
N ASN A 94 -3.90 0.37 9.35
CA ASN A 94 -5.32 -0.01 9.31
C ASN A 94 -5.88 -0.33 10.70
N GLY A 95 -5.06 -0.89 11.60
CA GLY A 95 -5.46 -1.21 12.97
C GLY A 95 -5.33 -0.04 13.94
N GLN A 96 -4.24 0.71 13.88
CA GLN A 96 -3.91 1.77 14.83
C GLN A 96 -4.03 3.18 14.26
N GLY A 97 -4.20 3.31 12.95
CA GLY A 97 -4.14 4.61 12.28
C GLY A 97 -2.73 5.19 12.24
N TRP A 98 -2.63 6.44 11.81
CA TRP A 98 -1.37 7.18 11.77
C TRP A 98 -0.78 7.47 13.16
N GLY A 99 -1.54 7.26 14.23
CA GLY A 99 -1.07 7.36 15.61
C GLY A 99 0.06 6.41 15.96
N ALA A 100 0.29 5.35 15.16
CA ALA A 100 1.47 4.51 15.27
C ALA A 100 2.78 5.27 14.99
N TRP A 101 2.71 6.33 14.21
CA TRP A 101 3.83 7.24 13.89
C TRP A 101 3.43 8.68 14.19
N PRO A 102 3.26 9.06 15.48
CA PRO A 102 2.55 10.29 15.85
C PRO A 102 3.23 11.56 15.36
N SER A 103 4.54 11.64 15.47
CA SER A 103 5.30 12.82 15.07
C SER A 103 5.53 12.88 13.56
N CYS A 104 6.10 11.81 13.01
CA CYS A 104 6.48 11.79 11.59
C CYS A 104 5.28 11.80 10.65
N SER A 105 4.15 11.18 11.02
CA SER A 105 2.93 11.25 10.19
C SER A 105 2.41 12.69 10.04
N ARG A 106 2.53 13.50 11.07
CA ARG A 106 2.19 14.93 10.99
C ARG A 106 3.20 15.72 10.17
N ARG A 107 4.49 15.49 10.38
CA ARG A 107 5.55 16.19 9.65
C ARG A 107 5.47 15.99 8.15
N ILE A 108 5.11 14.83 7.70
CA ILE A 108 4.98 14.54 6.27
C ILE A 108 3.61 14.88 5.70
N GLY A 109 2.68 15.35 6.53
CA GLY A 109 1.33 15.68 6.10
C GLY A 109 0.44 14.48 5.80
N ALA A 110 0.73 13.31 6.38
CA ALA A 110 -0.08 12.10 6.17
C ALA A 110 -1.36 12.13 6.99
N ARG A 111 -1.42 12.97 8.02
CA ARG A 111 -2.62 13.18 8.84
C ARG A 111 -2.84 14.62 9.26
#